data_2ecac0388c216ed7815822589fdb0047
#
_entry.id   2ecac0388c216ed7815822589fdb0047
#
_cell.length_a   1.000
_cell.length_b   1.000
_cell.length_c   1.000
_cell.angle_alpha   90.00
_cell.angle_beta   90.00
_cell.angle_gamma   90.00
#
_symmetry.space_group_name_H-M   'P 1'
#
loop_
_entity.id
_entity.type
_entity.pdbx_description
1 polymer ?
#
loop_
_entity_poly.entity_id
_entity_poly.type
_entity_poly.pdbx_seq_one_letter_code
_entity_poly.pdbx_strand_id
1 'polypeptide(L)'
;MLQLSLEDAQRHALEHNRSLKNAALEVQVAEARRWQTLATMLPQVSAKADYSNMFGYSMDLGQFKISMPNSITFNGTASVTLSGAQVVGVQLEKIAGRMADISLKQTEQEVSDQVKTLYYSALAMEETVDLLEQNLVNLQKLQQHTLRSVEVGVAEQTDADRISVQVTSMKTSLNSTRRQLEMIYNSMRLQLGLNVSTELALTQSVDDLMQVDNALALLDTEFVLDNNYNFQLLSENVALAQKQIALKKWEFAPTLSAFYQYTKVEYLSDELTMRSTPPNMFGLSLNVPIFSSGSRLKGVKMAQLAYQQQVNTYDDTREAMLVQHRQLMYNLSSSFESYLSQKENMTVAQRLFDNVSRKYEHGMASSMDVTNTGTELVAAQSSYVQALLEVVTARIELEQLLNTDNQ
;
A
#
# COMPACT_ATOMS: atom_id res chain seq x y z
N MET A 1 -23.32 14.41 9.44
CA MET A 1 -23.58 13.17 8.68
C MET A 1 -23.13 13.41 7.25
N LEU A 2 -22.14 12.66 6.78
CA LEU A 2 -21.58 12.76 5.41
C LEU A 2 -22.23 11.65 4.57
N GLN A 3 -22.95 12.07 3.52
CA GLN A 3 -23.56 11.13 2.56
C GLN A 3 -22.58 10.87 1.43
N LEU A 4 -22.33 9.59 1.12
CA LEU A 4 -21.34 9.18 0.14
C LEU A 4 -21.93 8.11 -0.79
N SER A 5 -21.79 8.34 -2.10
CA SER A 5 -21.81 7.28 -3.09
C SER A 5 -20.44 6.58 -3.13
N LEU A 6 -20.33 5.46 -3.81
CA LEU A 6 -19.03 4.78 -4.00
C LEU A 6 -18.02 5.71 -4.67
N GLU A 7 -18.41 6.38 -5.75
CA GLU A 7 -17.55 7.32 -6.49
C GLU A 7 -17.13 8.52 -5.62
N ASP A 8 -18.05 9.07 -4.81
CA ASP A 8 -17.70 10.15 -3.89
C ASP A 8 -16.72 9.70 -2.80
N ALA A 9 -16.90 8.48 -2.29
CA ALA A 9 -15.99 7.89 -1.30
C ALA A 9 -14.59 7.69 -1.88
N GLN A 10 -14.48 7.12 -3.10
CA GLN A 10 -13.20 6.93 -3.79
C GLN A 10 -12.53 8.28 -4.06
N ARG A 11 -13.23 9.25 -4.64
CA ARG A 11 -12.71 10.60 -4.90
C ARG A 11 -12.20 11.26 -3.61
N HIS A 12 -13.00 11.21 -2.54
CA HIS A 12 -12.63 11.78 -1.25
C HIS A 12 -11.37 11.11 -0.67
N ALA A 13 -11.25 9.78 -0.80
CA ALA A 13 -10.06 9.06 -0.37
C ALA A 13 -8.82 9.49 -1.16
N LEU A 14 -8.90 9.58 -2.49
CA LEU A 14 -7.79 10.00 -3.33
C LEU A 14 -7.30 11.42 -2.99
N GLU A 15 -8.17 12.31 -2.54
CA GLU A 15 -7.79 13.67 -2.12
C GLU A 15 -7.19 13.73 -0.71
N HIS A 16 -7.65 12.86 0.22
CA HIS A 16 -7.39 13.01 1.64
C HIS A 16 -6.58 11.89 2.28
N ASN A 17 -6.45 10.72 1.63
CA ASN A 17 -5.73 9.57 2.17
C ASN A 17 -4.26 9.89 2.45
N ARG A 18 -3.77 9.48 3.62
CA ARG A 18 -2.41 9.79 4.08
C ARG A 18 -1.35 8.95 3.37
N SER A 19 -1.67 7.70 3.02
CA SER A 19 -0.74 6.83 2.30
C SER A 19 -0.48 7.38 0.90
N LEU A 20 -1.52 7.88 0.24
CA LEU A 20 -1.39 8.51 -1.08
C LEU A 20 -0.58 9.81 -1.01
N LYS A 21 -0.81 10.65 0.01
CA LYS A 21 0.01 11.85 0.25
C LYS A 21 1.48 11.50 0.47
N ASN A 22 1.76 10.41 1.20
CA ASN A 22 3.14 9.94 1.38
C ASN A 22 3.74 9.44 0.07
N ALA A 23 3.01 8.69 -0.75
CA ALA A 23 3.47 8.24 -2.06
C ALA A 23 3.79 9.42 -3.00
N ALA A 24 2.97 10.48 -2.97
CA ALA A 24 3.24 11.71 -3.72
C ALA A 24 4.50 12.45 -3.22
N LEU A 25 4.79 12.40 -1.92
CA LEU A 25 6.03 12.92 -1.36
C LEU A 25 7.26 12.09 -1.79
N GLU A 26 7.13 10.76 -1.91
CA GLU A 26 8.22 9.92 -2.41
C GLU A 26 8.62 10.25 -3.86
N VAL A 27 7.67 10.65 -4.71
CA VAL A 27 7.98 11.16 -6.06
C VAL A 27 8.85 12.43 -5.96
N GLN A 28 8.51 13.37 -5.08
CA GLN A 28 9.32 14.57 -4.87
C GLN A 28 10.70 14.24 -4.28
N VAL A 29 10.79 13.25 -3.40
CA VAL A 29 12.06 12.75 -2.86
C VAL A 29 12.92 12.15 -3.98
N ALA A 30 12.33 11.38 -4.90
CA ALA A 30 13.05 10.82 -6.05
C ALA A 30 13.58 11.93 -6.99
N GLU A 31 12.80 12.97 -7.24
CA GLU A 31 13.26 14.16 -7.99
C GLU A 31 14.40 14.88 -7.27
N ALA A 32 14.29 15.07 -5.96
CA ALA A 32 15.33 15.69 -5.16
C ALA A 32 16.63 14.87 -5.17
N ARG A 33 16.56 13.54 -5.08
CA ARG A 33 17.71 12.62 -5.20
C ARG A 33 18.38 12.73 -6.57
N ARG A 34 17.57 12.77 -7.63
CA ARG A 34 18.09 12.97 -8.99
C ARG A 34 18.86 14.27 -9.10
N TRP A 35 18.30 15.38 -8.57
CA TRP A 35 19.00 16.66 -8.53
C TRP A 35 20.27 16.59 -7.68
N GLN A 36 20.23 15.96 -6.51
CA GLN A 36 21.38 15.76 -5.63
C GLN A 36 22.51 15.01 -6.37
N THR A 37 22.18 13.94 -7.09
CA THR A 37 23.14 13.17 -7.88
C THR A 37 23.72 14.02 -9.02
N LEU A 38 22.89 14.79 -9.72
CA LEU A 38 23.33 15.71 -10.78
C LEU A 38 24.23 16.82 -10.20
N ALA A 39 23.91 17.34 -9.03
CA ALA A 39 24.70 18.37 -8.36
C ALA A 39 26.12 17.92 -8.01
N THR A 40 26.38 16.62 -7.86
CA THR A 40 27.76 16.10 -7.69
C THR A 40 28.67 16.34 -8.90
N MET A 41 28.10 16.65 -10.08
CA MET A 41 28.81 17.00 -11.29
C MET A 41 29.10 18.50 -11.39
N LEU A 42 28.50 19.31 -10.54
CA LEU A 42 28.67 20.77 -10.49
C LEU A 42 29.80 21.14 -9.53
N PRO A 43 30.38 22.34 -9.66
CA PRO A 43 31.41 22.80 -8.74
C PRO A 43 30.93 22.77 -7.29
N GLN A 44 31.73 22.14 -6.42
CA GLN A 44 31.55 22.10 -4.97
C GLN A 44 32.47 23.11 -4.33
N VAL A 45 31.94 23.95 -3.45
CA VAL A 45 32.72 24.94 -2.70
C VAL A 45 32.63 24.63 -1.22
N SER A 46 33.78 24.52 -0.57
CA SER A 46 33.90 24.28 0.86
C SER A 46 34.89 25.19 1.51
N ALA A 47 34.67 25.53 2.77
CA ALA A 47 35.60 26.26 3.60
C ALA A 47 35.88 25.50 4.89
N LYS A 48 37.14 25.47 5.31
CA LYS A 48 37.60 24.79 6.50
C LYS A 48 38.55 25.70 7.29
N ALA A 49 38.43 25.72 8.61
CA ALA A 49 39.35 26.38 9.52
C ALA A 49 39.90 25.31 10.47
N ASP A 50 41.20 25.16 10.48
CA ASP A 50 41.92 24.23 11.35
C ASP A 50 42.81 25.01 12.34
N TYR A 51 42.67 24.74 13.63
CA TYR A 51 43.65 25.17 14.62
C TYR A 51 44.62 24.03 14.93
N SER A 52 45.90 24.31 14.84
CA SER A 52 46.96 23.35 15.14
C SER A 52 47.86 23.88 16.27
N ASN A 53 48.02 23.05 17.30
CA ASN A 53 48.95 23.31 18.38
C ASN A 53 50.01 22.21 18.40
N MET A 54 51.26 22.57 18.16
CA MET A 54 52.38 21.64 18.11
C MET A 54 53.08 21.48 19.47
N PHE A 55 52.48 22.04 20.55
CA PHE A 55 52.98 21.94 21.92
C PHE A 55 54.48 22.27 22.07
N GLY A 56 54.98 23.31 21.36
CA GLY A 56 56.36 23.75 21.41
C GLY A 56 57.35 22.85 20.64
N TYR A 57 56.81 21.99 19.73
CA TYR A 57 57.69 21.19 18.87
C TYR A 57 58.57 22.10 18.03
N SER A 58 59.87 21.76 17.97
CA SER A 58 60.83 22.46 17.14
C SER A 58 61.62 21.46 16.31
N MET A 59 61.85 21.78 15.02
CA MET A 59 62.69 21.00 14.13
C MET A 59 64.13 21.50 14.21
N ASP A 60 65.06 20.61 14.52
CA ASP A 60 66.50 20.87 14.57
C ASP A 60 67.15 20.53 13.23
N LEU A 61 67.68 21.55 12.56
CA LEU A 61 68.38 21.41 11.27
C LEU A 61 69.88 21.62 11.42
N GLY A 62 70.46 21.17 12.54
CA GLY A 62 71.87 21.29 12.87
C GLY A 62 72.27 22.66 13.42
N GLN A 63 72.53 23.64 12.59
CA GLN A 63 72.86 25.02 13.04
C GLN A 63 71.67 25.92 13.24
N PHE A 64 70.48 25.45 12.77
CA PHE A 64 69.20 26.23 12.86
C PHE A 64 68.15 25.41 13.55
N LYS A 65 67.45 26.03 14.53
CA LYS A 65 66.30 25.47 15.18
C LYS A 65 65.05 26.24 14.72
N ILE A 66 64.10 25.53 14.03
CA ILE A 66 62.88 26.12 13.57
C ILE A 66 61.75 25.75 14.55
N SER A 67 61.23 26.70 15.27
CA SER A 67 60.08 26.54 16.13
C SER A 67 58.80 26.39 15.26
N MET A 68 57.96 25.43 15.59
CA MET A 68 56.65 25.24 14.96
C MET A 68 55.58 25.88 15.84
N PRO A 69 55.18 27.14 15.56
CA PRO A 69 54.19 27.84 16.37
C PRO A 69 52.78 27.30 16.12
N ASN A 70 51.91 27.57 17.08
CA ASN A 70 50.48 27.36 16.90
C ASN A 70 49.98 28.14 15.69
N SER A 71 49.07 27.57 14.91
CA SER A 71 48.56 28.20 13.71
C SER A 71 47.06 27.98 13.50
N ILE A 72 46.44 28.96 12.88
CA ILE A 72 45.08 28.78 12.33
C ILE A 72 45.20 28.80 10.81
N THR A 73 44.72 27.74 10.20
CA THR A 73 44.73 27.58 8.73
C THR A 73 43.31 27.69 8.20
N PHE A 74 43.06 28.67 7.35
CA PHE A 74 41.81 28.81 6.61
C PHE A 74 42.02 28.26 5.19
N ASN A 75 41.20 27.28 4.82
CA ASN A 75 41.20 26.69 3.49
C ASN A 75 39.82 26.93 2.82
N GLY A 76 39.79 27.57 1.67
CA GLY A 76 38.65 27.61 0.77
C GLY A 76 38.95 26.76 -0.45
N THR A 77 38.13 25.79 -0.77
CA THR A 77 38.32 24.89 -1.93
C THR A 77 37.07 24.91 -2.82
N ALA A 78 37.27 25.18 -4.11
CA ALA A 78 36.28 24.96 -5.15
C ALA A 78 36.75 23.79 -6.02
N SER A 79 35.97 22.74 -6.17
CA SER A 79 36.32 21.55 -6.93
C SER A 79 35.17 21.06 -7.81
N VAL A 80 35.53 20.46 -8.95
CA VAL A 80 34.61 19.74 -9.83
C VAL A 80 35.24 18.43 -10.24
N THR A 81 34.45 17.35 -10.20
CA THR A 81 34.87 16.02 -10.62
C THR A 81 33.95 15.54 -11.72
N LEU A 82 34.52 15.08 -12.81
CA LEU A 82 33.81 14.54 -13.97
C LEU A 82 34.15 13.07 -14.14
N SER A 83 33.12 12.23 -14.15
CA SER A 83 33.24 10.80 -14.44
C SER A 83 32.00 10.29 -15.18
N GLY A 84 32.19 9.28 -16.05
CA GLY A 84 31.05 8.63 -16.70
C GLY A 84 30.14 7.88 -15.71
N ALA A 85 30.67 7.48 -14.56
CA ALA A 85 29.88 6.88 -13.49
C ALA A 85 28.80 7.84 -12.96
N GLN A 86 29.09 9.12 -12.83
CA GLN A 86 28.11 10.15 -12.43
C GLN A 86 26.96 10.27 -13.44
N VAL A 87 27.26 10.25 -14.74
CA VAL A 87 26.26 10.27 -15.81
C VAL A 87 25.30 9.06 -15.71
N VAL A 88 25.87 7.86 -15.49
CA VAL A 88 25.06 6.65 -15.27
C VAL A 88 24.29 6.75 -13.96
N GLY A 89 24.88 7.33 -12.91
CA GLY A 89 24.17 7.60 -11.65
C GLY A 89 22.90 8.44 -11.87
N VAL A 90 22.97 9.53 -12.62
CA VAL A 90 21.78 10.35 -12.97
C VAL A 90 20.75 9.53 -13.77
N GLN A 91 21.19 8.60 -14.64
CA GLN A 91 20.26 7.72 -15.36
C GLN A 91 19.57 6.71 -14.44
N LEU A 92 20.28 6.19 -13.40
CA LEU A 92 19.70 5.32 -12.38
C LEU A 92 18.64 6.08 -11.56
N GLU A 93 18.92 7.31 -11.14
CA GLU A 93 17.94 8.14 -10.44
C GLU A 93 16.71 8.47 -11.31
N LYS A 94 16.90 8.60 -12.63
CA LYS A 94 15.76 8.75 -13.56
C LYS A 94 14.87 7.51 -13.59
N ILE A 95 15.44 6.30 -13.51
CA ILE A 95 14.67 5.05 -13.41
C ILE A 95 13.96 5.02 -12.06
N ALA A 96 14.65 5.34 -10.96
CA ALA A 96 14.06 5.40 -9.63
C ALA A 96 12.87 6.40 -9.58
N GLY A 97 12.96 7.54 -10.27
CA GLY A 97 11.86 8.49 -10.42
C GLY A 97 10.64 7.86 -11.10
N ARG A 98 10.83 7.15 -12.24
CA ARG A 98 9.72 6.43 -12.88
C ARG A 98 9.11 5.34 -11.99
N MET A 99 9.94 4.64 -11.22
CA MET A 99 9.44 3.66 -10.25
C MET A 99 8.59 4.33 -9.16
N ALA A 100 8.99 5.51 -8.68
CA ALA A 100 8.20 6.28 -7.73
C ALA A 100 6.84 6.72 -8.31
N ASP A 101 6.81 7.17 -9.58
CA ASP A 101 5.58 7.51 -10.30
C ASP A 101 4.64 6.30 -10.46
N ILE A 102 5.18 5.13 -10.81
CA ILE A 102 4.40 3.89 -10.91
C ILE A 102 3.87 3.48 -9.53
N SER A 103 4.70 3.59 -8.47
CA SER A 103 4.28 3.28 -7.10
C SER A 103 3.20 4.24 -6.59
N LEU A 104 3.21 5.50 -7.00
CA LEU A 104 2.13 6.45 -6.71
C LEU A 104 0.82 5.97 -7.32
N LYS A 105 0.81 5.63 -8.62
CA LYS A 105 -0.38 5.12 -9.31
C LYS A 105 -0.88 3.79 -8.72
N GLN A 106 0.03 2.90 -8.34
CA GLN A 106 -0.31 1.68 -7.62
C GLN A 106 -1.01 1.98 -6.29
N THR A 107 -0.50 2.96 -5.53
CA THR A 107 -1.11 3.37 -4.26
C THR A 107 -2.49 4.02 -4.49
N GLU A 108 -2.68 4.78 -5.58
CA GLU A 108 -4.00 5.30 -5.98
C GLU A 108 -5.00 4.17 -6.21
N GLN A 109 -4.62 3.16 -6.96
CA GLN A 109 -5.44 1.97 -7.21
C GLN A 109 -5.74 1.23 -5.89
N GLU A 110 -4.72 0.94 -5.07
CA GLU A 110 -4.88 0.23 -3.79
C GLU A 110 -5.83 0.96 -2.83
N VAL A 111 -5.74 2.30 -2.75
CA VAL A 111 -6.63 3.12 -1.92
C VAL A 111 -8.07 3.08 -2.47
N SER A 112 -8.25 3.19 -3.77
CA SER A 112 -9.54 3.10 -4.45
C SER A 112 -10.20 1.74 -4.21
N ASP A 113 -9.47 0.64 -4.41
CA ASP A 113 -9.94 -0.74 -4.21
C ASP A 113 -10.26 -1.03 -2.75
N GLN A 114 -9.46 -0.52 -1.82
CA GLN A 114 -9.72 -0.66 -0.38
C GLN A 114 -11.01 0.06 0.03
N VAL A 115 -11.25 1.26 -0.48
CA VAL A 115 -12.51 2.00 -0.25
C VAL A 115 -13.69 1.26 -0.84
N LYS A 116 -13.57 0.72 -2.05
CA LYS A 116 -14.56 -0.09 -2.72
C LYS A 116 -14.93 -1.32 -1.90
N THR A 117 -13.93 -2.07 -1.43
CA THR A 117 -14.12 -3.24 -0.55
C THR A 117 -14.86 -2.89 0.74
N LEU A 118 -14.45 -1.79 1.42
CA LEU A 118 -15.09 -1.35 2.65
C LEU A 118 -16.52 -0.86 2.42
N TYR A 119 -16.76 -0.18 1.29
CA TYR A 119 -18.09 0.32 0.92
C TYR A 119 -19.08 -0.83 0.71
N TYR A 120 -18.71 -1.85 -0.09
CA TYR A 120 -19.54 -3.04 -0.29
C TYR A 120 -19.73 -3.82 1.00
N SER A 121 -18.66 -3.94 1.82
CA SER A 121 -18.76 -4.63 3.12
C SER A 121 -19.72 -3.91 4.06
N ALA A 122 -19.73 -2.58 4.05
CA ALA A 122 -20.66 -1.79 4.87
C ALA A 122 -22.09 -1.98 4.40
N LEU A 123 -22.37 -1.91 3.09
CA LEU A 123 -23.71 -2.14 2.53
C LEU A 123 -24.23 -3.54 2.84
N ALA A 124 -23.41 -4.58 2.65
CA ALA A 124 -23.80 -5.95 2.98
C ALA A 124 -24.11 -6.13 4.47
N MET A 125 -23.37 -5.43 5.33
CA MET A 125 -23.59 -5.48 6.77
C MET A 125 -24.81 -4.66 7.21
N GLU A 126 -25.11 -3.53 6.54
CA GLU A 126 -26.36 -2.77 6.73
C GLU A 126 -27.57 -3.61 6.37
N GLU A 127 -27.55 -4.27 5.20
CA GLU A 127 -28.61 -5.18 4.78
C GLU A 127 -28.81 -6.32 5.80
N THR A 128 -27.70 -6.86 6.33
CA THR A 128 -27.77 -7.89 7.38
C THR A 128 -28.42 -7.36 8.67
N VAL A 129 -28.10 -6.14 9.09
CA VAL A 129 -28.72 -5.49 10.25
C VAL A 129 -30.22 -5.35 10.04
N ASP A 130 -30.65 -4.88 8.88
CA ASP A 130 -32.07 -4.68 8.54
C ASP A 130 -32.85 -6.00 8.55
N LEU A 131 -32.28 -7.06 7.96
CA LEU A 131 -32.86 -8.42 7.98
C LEU A 131 -33.01 -8.97 9.41
N LEU A 132 -31.97 -8.83 10.24
CA LEU A 132 -31.99 -9.27 11.63
C LEU A 132 -33.00 -8.44 12.48
N GLU A 133 -33.15 -7.16 12.23
CA GLU A 133 -34.15 -6.31 12.88
C GLU A 133 -35.57 -6.75 12.54
N GLN A 134 -35.87 -6.98 11.26
CA GLN A 134 -37.18 -7.46 10.82
C GLN A 134 -37.51 -8.83 11.45
N ASN A 135 -36.54 -9.74 11.46
CA ASN A 135 -36.73 -11.05 12.07
C ASN A 135 -36.93 -10.95 13.59
N LEU A 136 -36.20 -10.06 14.26
CA LEU A 136 -36.36 -9.83 15.70
C LEU A 136 -37.77 -9.31 16.02
N VAL A 137 -38.29 -8.36 15.24
CA VAL A 137 -39.66 -7.85 15.39
C VAL A 137 -40.68 -8.97 15.22
N ASN A 138 -40.53 -9.85 14.23
CA ASN A 138 -41.42 -10.98 14.00
C ASN A 138 -41.36 -12.00 15.16
N LEU A 139 -40.17 -12.34 15.64
CA LEU A 139 -39.99 -13.24 16.80
C LEU A 139 -40.56 -12.64 18.10
N GLN A 140 -40.44 -11.34 18.32
CA GLN A 140 -41.03 -10.67 19.47
C GLN A 140 -42.59 -10.69 19.47
N LYS A 141 -43.19 -10.49 18.28
CA LYS A 141 -44.66 -10.65 18.13
C LYS A 141 -45.06 -12.08 18.48
N LEU A 142 -44.33 -13.08 17.98
CA LEU A 142 -44.59 -14.48 18.23
C LEU A 142 -44.42 -14.82 19.72
N GLN A 143 -43.39 -14.29 20.38
CA GLN A 143 -43.18 -14.41 21.82
C GLN A 143 -44.37 -13.90 22.62
N GLN A 144 -44.88 -12.73 22.29
CA GLN A 144 -46.05 -12.16 22.94
C GLN A 144 -47.31 -13.01 22.76
N HIS A 145 -47.51 -13.53 21.53
CA HIS A 145 -48.61 -14.45 21.24
C HIS A 145 -48.52 -15.70 22.06
N THR A 146 -47.35 -16.36 22.14
CA THR A 146 -47.12 -17.57 22.90
C THR A 146 -47.31 -17.35 24.40
N LEU A 147 -46.79 -16.24 24.95
CA LEU A 147 -47.01 -15.92 26.39
C LEU A 147 -48.49 -15.79 26.72
N ARG A 148 -49.30 -15.12 25.88
CA ARG A 148 -50.75 -15.04 26.04
C ARG A 148 -51.43 -16.41 25.98
N SER A 149 -50.97 -17.27 25.05
CA SER A 149 -51.49 -18.63 24.92
C SER A 149 -51.17 -19.51 26.16
N VAL A 150 -50.05 -19.28 26.82
CA VAL A 150 -49.68 -19.93 28.08
C VAL A 150 -50.61 -19.42 29.23
N GLU A 151 -50.85 -18.09 29.28
CA GLU A 151 -51.74 -17.50 30.29
C GLU A 151 -53.17 -18.09 30.27
N VAL A 152 -53.70 -18.40 29.06
CA VAL A 152 -55.00 -18.99 28.85
C VAL A 152 -55.01 -20.55 28.85
N GLY A 153 -53.81 -21.16 29.05
CA GLY A 153 -53.67 -22.61 29.16
C GLY A 153 -53.70 -23.38 27.83
N VAL A 154 -53.48 -22.68 26.69
CA VAL A 154 -53.50 -23.27 25.34
C VAL A 154 -52.08 -23.75 24.93
N ALA A 155 -51.00 -23.14 25.46
CA ALA A 155 -49.62 -23.49 25.20
C ALA A 155 -48.90 -23.82 26.52
N GLU A 156 -47.77 -24.54 26.41
CA GLU A 156 -46.93 -24.87 27.57
C GLU A 156 -45.92 -23.76 27.87
N GLN A 157 -45.47 -23.60 29.11
CA GLN A 157 -44.42 -22.66 29.49
C GLN A 157 -43.11 -22.90 28.71
N THR A 158 -42.81 -24.17 28.44
CA THR A 158 -41.66 -24.60 27.65
C THR A 158 -41.63 -24.01 26.22
N ASP A 159 -42.80 -23.76 25.61
CA ASP A 159 -42.93 -23.13 24.31
C ASP A 159 -42.55 -21.66 24.37
N ALA A 160 -43.02 -20.93 25.39
CA ALA A 160 -42.67 -19.55 25.63
C ALA A 160 -41.18 -19.37 25.96
N ASP A 161 -40.60 -20.29 26.74
CA ASP A 161 -39.18 -20.28 27.09
C ASP A 161 -38.28 -20.48 25.85
N ARG A 162 -38.65 -21.41 24.96
CA ARG A 162 -37.93 -21.64 23.67
C ARG A 162 -37.91 -20.40 22.78
N ILE A 163 -39.07 -19.76 22.60
CA ILE A 163 -39.14 -18.53 21.77
C ILE A 163 -38.38 -17.40 22.47
N SER A 164 -38.39 -17.31 23.79
CA SER A 164 -37.63 -16.31 24.55
C SER A 164 -36.11 -16.48 24.37
N VAL A 165 -35.61 -17.72 24.33
CA VAL A 165 -34.21 -18.02 24.01
C VAL A 165 -33.87 -17.57 22.60
N GLN A 166 -34.77 -17.85 21.63
CA GLN A 166 -34.55 -17.43 20.23
C GLN A 166 -34.52 -15.90 20.07
N VAL A 167 -35.42 -15.17 20.73
CA VAL A 167 -35.41 -13.70 20.78
C VAL A 167 -34.11 -13.16 21.36
N THR A 168 -33.62 -13.77 22.45
CA THR A 168 -32.36 -13.37 23.09
C THR A 168 -31.17 -13.63 22.20
N SER A 169 -31.13 -14.78 21.52
CA SER A 169 -30.09 -15.14 20.54
C SER A 169 -30.07 -14.15 19.39
N MET A 170 -31.24 -13.84 18.83
CA MET A 170 -31.39 -12.86 17.72
C MET A 170 -30.91 -11.45 18.12
N LYS A 171 -31.25 -10.97 19.34
CA LYS A 171 -30.75 -9.70 19.89
C LYS A 171 -29.22 -9.69 20.00
N THR A 172 -28.66 -10.80 20.45
CA THR A 172 -27.19 -10.93 20.58
C THR A 172 -26.51 -10.86 19.22
N SER A 173 -27.06 -11.59 18.23
CA SER A 173 -26.57 -11.53 16.85
C SER A 173 -26.67 -10.13 16.27
N LEU A 174 -27.80 -9.47 16.37
CA LEU A 174 -28.02 -8.09 15.91
C LEU A 174 -27.00 -7.12 16.52
N ASN A 175 -26.80 -7.17 17.84
CA ASN A 175 -25.83 -6.32 18.51
C ASN A 175 -24.39 -6.61 18.09
N SER A 176 -24.07 -7.86 17.79
CA SER A 176 -22.76 -8.24 17.24
C SER A 176 -22.55 -7.67 15.84
N THR A 177 -23.54 -7.83 14.97
CA THR A 177 -23.51 -7.31 13.59
C THR A 177 -23.40 -5.79 13.55
N ARG A 178 -24.14 -5.07 14.40
CA ARG A 178 -24.02 -3.61 14.53
C ARG A 178 -22.62 -3.16 14.96
N ARG A 179 -21.96 -3.90 15.86
CA ARG A 179 -20.57 -3.60 16.24
C ARG A 179 -19.58 -3.87 15.09
N GLN A 180 -19.83 -4.92 14.32
CA GLN A 180 -19.01 -5.21 13.12
C GLN A 180 -19.17 -4.11 12.07
N LEU A 181 -20.40 -3.67 11.81
CA LEU A 181 -20.67 -2.55 10.91
C LEU A 181 -19.92 -1.28 11.36
N GLU A 182 -19.97 -0.94 12.65
CA GLU A 182 -19.24 0.22 13.17
C GLU A 182 -17.71 0.09 13.00
N MET A 183 -17.17 -1.14 13.11
CA MET A 183 -15.75 -1.38 12.82
C MET A 183 -15.42 -1.15 11.34
N ILE A 184 -16.31 -1.54 10.43
CA ILE A 184 -16.15 -1.27 8.99
C ILE A 184 -16.18 0.24 8.73
N TYR A 185 -17.13 0.96 9.33
CA TYR A 185 -17.20 2.43 9.23
C TYR A 185 -15.96 3.12 9.80
N ASN A 186 -15.39 2.60 10.90
CA ASN A 186 -14.13 3.14 11.43
C ASN A 186 -12.97 2.93 10.46
N SER A 187 -12.89 1.78 9.82
CA SER A 187 -11.90 1.50 8.78
C SER A 187 -12.08 2.41 7.56
N MET A 188 -13.35 2.63 7.16
CA MET A 188 -13.68 3.56 6.07
C MET A 188 -13.29 4.99 6.41
N ARG A 189 -13.60 5.50 7.62
CA ARG A 189 -13.16 6.84 8.09
C ARG A 189 -11.64 6.99 8.01
N LEU A 190 -10.91 5.95 8.38
CA LEU A 190 -9.44 5.96 8.29
C LEU A 190 -8.97 6.08 6.83
N GLN A 191 -9.53 5.29 5.91
CA GLN A 191 -9.18 5.33 4.49
C GLN A 191 -9.57 6.67 3.83
N LEU A 192 -10.71 7.23 4.23
CA LEU A 192 -11.16 8.55 3.79
C LEU A 192 -10.37 9.71 4.42
N GLY A 193 -9.49 9.45 5.39
CA GLY A 193 -8.76 10.51 6.11
C GLY A 193 -9.65 11.35 7.03
N LEU A 194 -10.83 10.84 7.40
CA LEU A 194 -11.81 11.52 8.25
C LEU A 194 -11.55 11.32 9.74
N ASN A 195 -12.18 12.17 10.57
CA ASN A 195 -12.18 11.98 12.02
C ASN A 195 -13.04 10.76 12.40
N VAL A 196 -12.64 10.02 13.44
CA VAL A 196 -13.35 8.83 13.96
C VAL A 196 -14.80 9.15 14.37
N SER A 197 -15.09 10.37 14.78
CA SER A 197 -16.44 10.83 15.17
C SER A 197 -17.34 11.25 14.00
N THR A 198 -16.85 11.22 12.74
CA THR A 198 -17.67 11.60 11.58
C THR A 198 -18.72 10.55 11.30
N GLU A 199 -19.99 10.93 11.31
CA GLU A 199 -21.08 10.05 10.90
C GLU A 199 -21.11 9.89 9.39
N LEU A 200 -21.11 8.63 8.91
CA LEU A 200 -21.21 8.27 7.51
C LEU A 200 -22.59 7.70 7.20
N ALA A 201 -23.09 7.97 6.02
CA ALA A 201 -24.27 7.34 5.45
C ALA A 201 -24.00 6.99 3.99
N LEU A 202 -24.28 5.74 3.62
CA LEU A 202 -24.14 5.27 2.25
C LEU A 202 -25.44 5.57 1.50
N THR A 203 -25.33 5.96 0.23
CA THR A 203 -26.48 6.40 -0.56
C THR A 203 -26.97 5.36 -1.57
N GLN A 204 -26.23 4.27 -1.75
CA GLN A 204 -26.51 3.20 -2.69
C GLN A 204 -26.90 1.91 -1.95
N SER A 205 -27.61 1.01 -2.62
CA SER A 205 -27.90 -0.33 -2.12
C SER A 205 -26.96 -1.37 -2.75
N VAL A 206 -26.92 -2.57 -2.16
CA VAL A 206 -26.18 -3.69 -2.72
C VAL A 206 -26.66 -4.04 -4.14
N ASP A 207 -28.00 -4.04 -4.36
CA ASP A 207 -28.57 -4.39 -5.67
C ASP A 207 -28.22 -3.34 -6.75
N ASP A 208 -28.05 -2.06 -6.40
CA ASP A 208 -27.62 -1.00 -7.33
C ASP A 208 -26.19 -1.24 -7.85
N LEU A 209 -25.32 -1.78 -7.02
CA LEU A 209 -23.90 -1.99 -7.33
C LEU A 209 -23.59 -3.38 -7.88
N MET A 210 -24.42 -4.39 -7.57
CA MET A 210 -24.27 -5.77 -8.02
C MET A 210 -25.03 -6.02 -9.34
N GLN A 211 -24.77 -5.16 -10.35
CA GLN A 211 -25.29 -5.44 -11.70
C GLN A 211 -24.55 -6.65 -12.27
N VAL A 212 -25.29 -7.77 -12.39
CA VAL A 212 -24.82 -9.09 -12.85
C VAL A 212 -24.06 -9.00 -14.17
N ASP A 213 -24.57 -8.21 -15.11
CA ASP A 213 -24.00 -8.09 -16.45
C ASP A 213 -22.59 -7.46 -16.44
N ASN A 214 -22.31 -6.56 -15.51
CA ASN A 214 -21.00 -5.90 -15.40
C ASN A 214 -19.94 -6.81 -14.76
N ALA A 215 -20.32 -7.70 -13.84
CA ALA A 215 -19.37 -8.61 -13.20
C ALA A 215 -18.88 -9.69 -14.17
N LEU A 216 -19.77 -10.21 -15.05
CA LEU A 216 -19.43 -11.21 -16.05
C LEU A 216 -18.68 -10.63 -17.26
N ALA A 217 -18.86 -9.34 -17.57
CA ALA A 217 -18.12 -8.67 -18.65
C ALA A 217 -16.60 -8.65 -18.39
N LEU A 218 -16.16 -8.69 -17.12
CA LEU A 218 -14.73 -8.78 -16.75
C LEU A 218 -14.11 -10.12 -17.20
N LEU A 219 -14.88 -11.19 -17.30
CA LEU A 219 -14.37 -12.50 -17.74
C LEU A 219 -13.96 -12.51 -19.24
N ASP A 220 -14.49 -11.58 -20.03
CA ASP A 220 -14.16 -11.42 -21.44
C ASP A 220 -13.08 -10.36 -21.69
N THR A 221 -12.56 -9.71 -20.62
CA THR A 221 -11.55 -8.67 -20.73
C THR A 221 -10.17 -9.28 -20.99
N GLU A 222 -9.47 -8.78 -22.02
CA GLU A 222 -8.11 -9.23 -22.33
C GLU A 222 -7.12 -8.77 -21.25
N PHE A 223 -6.33 -9.69 -20.74
CA PHE A 223 -5.29 -9.38 -19.76
C PHE A 223 -4.01 -8.88 -20.45
N VAL A 224 -3.76 -7.59 -20.35
CA VAL A 224 -2.53 -6.93 -20.84
C VAL A 224 -1.57 -6.72 -19.67
N LEU A 225 -0.52 -7.54 -19.59
CA LEU A 225 0.48 -7.51 -18.51
C LEU A 225 1.09 -6.13 -18.29
N ASP A 226 1.38 -5.40 -19.38
CA ASP A 226 2.01 -4.08 -19.33
C ASP A 226 1.15 -3.01 -18.63
N ASN A 227 -0.15 -3.25 -18.47
CA ASN A 227 -1.03 -2.35 -17.73
C ASN A 227 -0.89 -2.54 -16.21
N ASN A 228 -0.41 -3.68 -15.74
CA ASN A 228 -0.29 -3.98 -14.33
C ASN A 228 0.91 -3.26 -13.69
N TYR A 229 0.68 -2.48 -12.64
CA TYR A 229 1.71 -1.68 -11.98
C TYR A 229 2.84 -2.51 -11.36
N ASN A 230 2.55 -3.68 -10.79
CA ASN A 230 3.58 -4.58 -10.26
C ASN A 230 4.50 -5.07 -11.38
N PHE A 231 3.95 -5.38 -12.56
CA PHE A 231 4.73 -5.80 -13.71
C PHE A 231 5.57 -4.65 -14.30
N GLN A 232 5.01 -3.44 -14.32
CA GLN A 232 5.75 -2.22 -14.72
C GLN A 232 6.93 -1.95 -13.77
N LEU A 233 6.74 -2.05 -12.46
CA LEU A 233 7.82 -1.92 -11.46
C LEU A 233 8.91 -2.98 -11.67
N LEU A 234 8.51 -4.20 -11.97
CA LEU A 234 9.46 -5.29 -12.25
C LEU A 234 10.28 -5.02 -13.53
N SER A 235 9.64 -4.50 -14.57
CA SER A 235 10.31 -4.07 -15.81
C SER A 235 11.35 -2.98 -15.54
N GLU A 236 11.01 -1.97 -14.72
CA GLU A 236 11.95 -0.91 -14.32
C GLU A 236 13.10 -1.45 -13.45
N ASN A 237 12.87 -2.48 -12.60
CA ASN A 237 13.92 -3.16 -11.84
C ASN A 237 14.92 -3.86 -12.78
N VAL A 238 14.46 -4.50 -13.85
CA VAL A 238 15.34 -5.09 -14.88
C VAL A 238 16.16 -4.00 -15.55
N ALA A 239 15.54 -2.87 -15.94
CA ALA A 239 16.23 -1.73 -16.54
C ALA A 239 17.27 -1.12 -15.58
N LEU A 240 16.98 -1.03 -14.29
CA LEU A 240 17.89 -0.57 -13.25
C LEU A 240 19.10 -1.51 -13.12
N ALA A 241 18.88 -2.81 -13.04
CA ALA A 241 19.97 -3.81 -12.98
C ALA A 241 20.85 -3.76 -14.22
N GLN A 242 20.28 -3.56 -15.41
CA GLN A 242 21.04 -3.36 -16.64
C GLN A 242 21.93 -2.12 -16.58
N LYS A 243 21.42 -1.00 -16.05
CA LYS A 243 22.20 0.24 -15.89
C LYS A 243 23.29 0.10 -14.83
N GLN A 244 23.11 -0.72 -13.80
CA GLN A 244 24.14 -1.01 -12.81
C GLN A 244 25.37 -1.71 -13.45
N ILE A 245 25.18 -2.55 -14.49
CA ILE A 245 26.31 -3.10 -15.26
C ILE A 245 27.11 -1.98 -15.91
N ALA A 246 26.44 -0.99 -16.51
CA ALA A 246 27.11 0.16 -17.09
C ALA A 246 27.87 0.98 -16.03
N LEU A 247 27.26 1.18 -14.84
CA LEU A 247 27.94 1.85 -13.72
C LEU A 247 29.25 1.13 -13.36
N LYS A 248 29.22 -0.20 -13.22
CA LYS A 248 30.38 -1.02 -12.92
C LYS A 248 31.44 -1.00 -14.01
N LYS A 249 31.05 -0.88 -15.29
CA LYS A 249 31.99 -0.70 -16.40
C LYS A 249 32.69 0.66 -16.34
N TRP A 250 32.02 1.72 -15.91
CA TRP A 250 32.63 3.04 -15.78
C TRP A 250 33.68 3.14 -14.66
N GLU A 251 33.72 2.16 -13.71
CA GLU A 251 34.82 2.05 -12.71
C GLU A 251 36.21 1.76 -13.36
N PHE A 252 36.26 1.40 -14.63
CA PHE A 252 37.52 1.27 -15.41
C PHE A 252 37.95 2.55 -16.10
N ALA A 253 37.05 3.54 -16.23
CA ALA A 253 37.32 4.78 -16.91
C ALA A 253 38.10 5.76 -16.02
N PRO A 254 38.88 6.65 -16.61
CA PRO A 254 39.52 7.73 -15.87
C PRO A 254 38.49 8.69 -15.26
N THR A 255 38.86 9.26 -14.12
CA THR A 255 38.14 10.39 -13.51
C THR A 255 39.00 11.64 -13.59
N LEU A 256 38.39 12.74 -14.05
CA LEU A 256 39.04 14.06 -14.13
C LEU A 256 38.50 14.96 -13.04
N SER A 257 39.39 15.53 -12.22
CA SER A 257 39.04 16.53 -11.22
C SER A 257 39.83 17.80 -11.45
N ALA A 258 39.16 18.94 -11.32
CA ALA A 258 39.76 20.26 -11.29
C ALA A 258 39.47 20.89 -9.93
N PHE A 259 40.44 21.55 -9.34
CA PHE A 259 40.25 22.25 -8.09
C PHE A 259 41.01 23.58 -8.06
N TYR A 260 40.45 24.53 -7.34
CA TYR A 260 41.09 25.78 -6.92
C TYR A 260 41.01 25.84 -5.42
N GLN A 261 42.18 26.10 -4.78
CA GLN A 261 42.31 26.20 -3.34
C GLN A 261 42.93 27.53 -2.97
N TYR A 262 42.31 28.21 -2.02
CA TYR A 262 42.86 29.35 -1.34
C TYR A 262 43.22 28.94 0.10
N THR A 263 44.49 29.18 0.52
CA THR A 263 44.97 28.85 1.86
C THR A 263 45.55 30.10 2.52
N LYS A 264 45.04 30.42 3.70
CA LYS A 264 45.62 31.46 4.57
C LYS A 264 46.04 30.85 5.90
N VAL A 265 47.31 30.99 6.24
CA VAL A 265 47.84 30.51 7.53
C VAL A 265 48.15 31.72 8.37
N GLU A 266 47.60 31.78 9.59
CA GLU A 266 47.92 32.75 10.62
C GLU A 266 48.66 32.03 11.74
N TYR A 267 49.94 32.41 11.93
CA TYR A 267 50.74 31.92 13.04
C TYR A 267 50.48 32.74 14.29
N LEU A 268 50.25 32.07 15.38
CA LEU A 268 49.96 32.69 16.71
C LEU A 268 51.26 32.98 17.51
N SER A 269 52.35 33.33 16.81
CA SER A 269 53.63 33.69 17.39
C SER A 269 54.31 34.78 16.51
N ASP A 270 54.90 35.75 17.18
CA ASP A 270 55.60 36.88 16.51
C ASP A 270 56.96 36.49 15.90
N GLU A 271 57.46 35.25 16.16
CA GLU A 271 58.80 34.82 15.77
C GLU A 271 58.94 34.33 14.31
N LEU A 272 57.83 34.10 13.59
CA LEU A 272 57.87 33.57 12.21
C LEU A 272 57.02 34.39 11.25
N THR A 273 57.68 35.12 10.36
CA THR A 273 57.07 35.87 9.25
C THR A 273 57.15 35.16 7.91
N MET A 274 57.63 33.92 7.88
CA MET A 274 57.75 33.15 6.60
C MET A 274 56.42 32.58 6.17
N ARG A 275 55.88 33.09 5.05
CA ARG A 275 54.77 32.44 4.32
C ARG A 275 55.35 31.30 3.49
N SER A 276 55.24 30.06 3.98
CA SER A 276 55.77 28.88 3.31
C SER A 276 54.77 28.24 2.34
N THR A 277 53.49 28.63 2.39
CA THR A 277 52.43 28.06 1.58
C THR A 277 51.92 29.09 0.57
N PRO A 278 51.86 28.76 -0.75
CA PRO A 278 51.27 29.67 -1.72
C PRO A 278 49.78 29.88 -1.39
N PRO A 279 49.27 31.12 -1.37
CA PRO A 279 47.89 31.40 -0.97
C PRO A 279 46.85 30.86 -1.99
N ASN A 280 47.26 30.70 -3.24
CA ASN A 280 46.36 30.22 -4.30
C ASN A 280 47.00 29.04 -5.03
N MET A 281 46.24 28.01 -5.24
CA MET A 281 46.63 26.82 -5.99
C MET A 281 45.48 26.40 -6.92
N PHE A 282 45.78 26.22 -8.20
CA PHE A 282 44.91 25.57 -9.16
C PHE A 282 45.53 24.23 -9.57
N GLY A 283 44.74 23.17 -9.60
CA GLY A 283 45.22 21.85 -9.99
C GLY A 283 44.20 21.11 -10.84
N LEU A 284 44.76 20.28 -11.73
CA LEU A 284 44.02 19.26 -12.47
C LEU A 284 44.56 17.90 -12.04
N SER A 285 43.67 16.96 -11.75
CA SER A 285 44.03 15.60 -11.38
C SER A 285 43.29 14.61 -12.29
N LEU A 286 44.04 13.76 -12.96
CA LEU A 286 43.53 12.63 -13.75
C LEU A 286 43.84 11.34 -13.01
N ASN A 287 42.83 10.68 -12.50
CA ASN A 287 42.97 9.37 -11.85
C ASN A 287 42.62 8.26 -12.86
N VAL A 288 43.62 7.45 -13.24
CA VAL A 288 43.48 6.32 -14.18
C VAL A 288 43.68 5.03 -13.41
N PRO A 289 42.61 4.26 -13.19
CA PRO A 289 42.69 2.99 -12.47
C PRO A 289 43.33 1.90 -13.33
N ILE A 290 44.62 1.59 -13.15
CA ILE A 290 45.40 0.66 -13.99
C ILE A 290 45.17 -0.79 -13.55
N PHE A 291 45.36 -1.11 -12.29
CA PHE A 291 45.33 -2.48 -11.79
C PHE A 291 44.55 -2.58 -10.47
N SER A 292 43.71 -3.61 -10.34
CA SER A 292 42.83 -3.80 -9.16
C SER A 292 42.76 -5.30 -8.76
N SER A 293 43.71 -6.10 -9.08
CA SER A 293 43.76 -7.54 -8.76
C SER A 293 42.47 -8.30 -9.15
N GLY A 294 41.84 -7.89 -10.26
CA GLY A 294 40.58 -8.50 -10.74
C GLY A 294 39.30 -8.05 -10.06
N SER A 295 39.36 -7.20 -9.01
CA SER A 295 38.19 -6.75 -8.25
C SER A 295 37.12 -6.11 -9.14
N ARG A 296 37.50 -5.17 -10.03
CA ARG A 296 36.56 -4.49 -10.95
C ARG A 296 35.94 -5.47 -11.96
N LEU A 297 36.73 -6.43 -12.49
CA LEU A 297 36.22 -7.48 -13.40
C LEU A 297 35.15 -8.34 -12.69
N LYS A 298 35.41 -8.72 -11.44
CA LYS A 298 34.44 -9.48 -10.64
C LYS A 298 33.22 -8.62 -10.27
N GLY A 299 33.39 -7.31 -10.03
CA GLY A 299 32.30 -6.38 -9.83
C GLY A 299 31.35 -6.31 -11.04
N VAL A 300 31.89 -6.21 -12.27
CA VAL A 300 31.07 -6.29 -13.50
C VAL A 300 30.37 -7.65 -13.63
N LYS A 301 31.09 -8.75 -13.35
CA LYS A 301 30.48 -10.10 -13.39
C LYS A 301 29.35 -10.26 -12.39
N MET A 302 29.53 -9.75 -11.17
CA MET A 302 28.45 -9.75 -10.16
C MET A 302 27.22 -8.97 -10.63
N ALA A 303 27.41 -7.78 -11.21
CA ALA A 303 26.32 -6.98 -11.76
C ALA A 303 25.61 -7.69 -12.93
N GLN A 304 26.35 -8.41 -13.79
CA GLN A 304 25.77 -9.22 -14.86
C GLN A 304 24.94 -10.38 -14.33
N LEU A 305 25.41 -11.07 -13.27
CA LEU A 305 24.68 -12.15 -12.63
C LEU A 305 23.41 -11.62 -11.94
N ALA A 306 23.49 -10.48 -11.26
CA ALA A 306 22.33 -9.81 -10.66
C ALA A 306 21.29 -9.42 -11.73
N TYR A 307 21.73 -8.91 -12.88
CA TYR A 307 20.83 -8.65 -14.01
C TYR A 307 20.14 -9.93 -14.50
N GLN A 308 20.87 -11.04 -14.66
CA GLN A 308 20.27 -12.31 -15.06
C GLN A 308 19.26 -12.83 -14.04
N GLN A 309 19.52 -12.64 -12.73
CA GLN A 309 18.56 -12.96 -11.68
C GLN A 309 17.27 -12.12 -11.83
N GLN A 310 17.39 -10.82 -12.12
CA GLN A 310 16.21 -9.98 -12.35
C GLN A 310 15.42 -10.40 -13.60
N VAL A 311 16.11 -10.79 -14.69
CA VAL A 311 15.45 -11.33 -15.89
C VAL A 311 14.69 -12.62 -15.57
N ASN A 312 15.31 -13.55 -14.83
CA ASN A 312 14.63 -14.79 -14.42
C ASN A 312 13.40 -14.48 -13.56
N THR A 313 13.52 -13.54 -12.60
CA THR A 313 12.39 -13.11 -11.78
C THR A 313 11.27 -12.47 -12.63
N TYR A 314 11.64 -11.70 -13.64
CA TYR A 314 10.69 -11.11 -14.58
C TYR A 314 9.93 -12.18 -15.36
N ASP A 315 10.62 -13.18 -15.90
CA ASP A 315 10.01 -14.27 -16.65
C ASP A 315 9.11 -15.13 -15.73
N ASP A 316 9.59 -15.49 -14.53
CA ASP A 316 8.81 -16.25 -13.54
C ASP A 316 7.54 -15.49 -13.11
N THR A 317 7.66 -14.18 -12.84
CA THR A 317 6.50 -13.36 -12.45
C THR A 317 5.51 -13.23 -13.59
N ARG A 318 5.97 -13.08 -14.82
CA ARG A 318 5.11 -13.06 -16.01
C ARG A 318 4.23 -14.32 -16.10
N GLU A 319 4.83 -15.49 -15.99
CA GLU A 319 4.10 -16.76 -16.02
C GLU A 319 3.15 -16.91 -14.81
N ALA A 320 3.63 -16.50 -13.61
CA ALA A 320 2.82 -16.50 -12.40
C ALA A 320 1.56 -15.61 -12.53
N MET A 321 1.70 -14.42 -13.12
CA MET A 321 0.55 -13.52 -13.34
C MET A 321 -0.45 -14.07 -14.34
N LEU A 322 -0.01 -14.78 -15.38
CA LEU A 322 -0.90 -15.48 -16.30
C LEU A 322 -1.69 -16.61 -15.62
N VAL A 323 -1.04 -17.34 -14.70
CA VAL A 323 -1.71 -18.36 -13.87
C VAL A 323 -2.69 -17.70 -12.90
N GLN A 324 -2.28 -16.61 -12.24
CA GLN A 324 -3.11 -15.83 -11.32
C GLN A 324 -4.36 -15.29 -12.01
N HIS A 325 -4.23 -14.74 -13.22
CA HIS A 325 -5.37 -14.26 -14.00
C HIS A 325 -6.41 -15.37 -14.22
N ARG A 326 -5.98 -16.56 -14.65
CA ARG A 326 -6.90 -17.70 -14.82
C ARG A 326 -7.56 -18.10 -13.50
N GLN A 327 -6.81 -18.11 -12.40
CA GLN A 327 -7.34 -18.44 -11.08
C GLN A 327 -8.41 -17.43 -10.65
N LEU A 328 -8.17 -16.13 -10.83
CA LEU A 328 -9.12 -15.07 -10.48
C LEU A 328 -10.38 -15.13 -11.34
N MET A 329 -10.27 -15.47 -12.63
CA MET A 329 -11.43 -15.71 -13.48
C MET A 329 -12.31 -16.88 -12.96
N TYR A 330 -11.67 -18.00 -12.57
CA TYR A 330 -12.40 -19.13 -11.97
C TYR A 330 -13.02 -18.77 -10.63
N ASN A 331 -12.29 -18.04 -9.79
CA ASN A 331 -12.80 -17.59 -8.50
C ASN A 331 -14.03 -16.69 -8.68
N LEU A 332 -13.99 -15.73 -9.60
CA LEU A 332 -15.12 -14.85 -9.88
C LEU A 332 -16.34 -15.64 -10.39
N SER A 333 -16.15 -16.53 -11.35
CA SER A 333 -17.24 -17.36 -11.86
C SER A 333 -17.86 -18.25 -10.76
N SER A 334 -17.04 -18.94 -9.97
CA SER A 334 -17.50 -19.83 -8.91
C SER A 334 -18.17 -19.07 -7.75
N SER A 335 -17.60 -17.95 -7.32
CA SER A 335 -18.19 -17.12 -6.25
C SER A 335 -19.54 -16.52 -6.70
N PHE A 336 -19.65 -16.16 -7.97
CA PHE A 336 -20.91 -15.68 -8.55
C PHE A 336 -22.01 -16.75 -8.57
N GLU A 337 -21.68 -17.98 -8.99
CA GLU A 337 -22.61 -19.12 -8.92
C GLU A 337 -23.04 -19.40 -7.47
N SER A 338 -22.10 -19.36 -6.54
CA SER A 338 -22.37 -19.51 -5.11
C SER A 338 -23.32 -18.42 -4.61
N TYR A 339 -23.07 -17.16 -4.96
CA TYR A 339 -23.92 -16.03 -4.58
C TYR A 339 -25.38 -16.21 -5.04
N LEU A 340 -25.59 -16.58 -6.31
CA LEU A 340 -26.94 -16.81 -6.84
C LEU A 340 -27.63 -17.95 -6.08
N SER A 341 -26.93 -19.05 -5.81
CA SER A 341 -27.47 -20.19 -5.06
C SER A 341 -27.82 -19.82 -3.62
N GLN A 342 -26.98 -19.03 -2.93
CA GLN A 342 -27.25 -18.59 -1.55
C GLN A 342 -28.36 -17.55 -1.49
N LYS A 343 -28.51 -16.69 -2.49
CA LYS A 343 -29.64 -15.74 -2.61
C LYS A 343 -30.96 -16.48 -2.72
N GLU A 344 -31.00 -17.53 -3.53
CA GLU A 344 -32.19 -18.40 -3.64
C GLU A 344 -32.49 -19.15 -2.34
N ASN A 345 -31.46 -19.76 -1.72
CA ASN A 345 -31.59 -20.46 -0.44
C ASN A 345 -32.14 -19.55 0.67
N MET A 346 -31.63 -18.33 0.78
CA MET A 346 -32.10 -17.32 1.74
C MET A 346 -33.59 -16.99 1.47
N THR A 347 -33.97 -16.81 0.21
CA THR A 347 -35.37 -16.52 -0.16
C THR A 347 -36.29 -17.68 0.20
N VAL A 348 -35.88 -18.92 0.01
CA VAL A 348 -36.64 -20.12 0.39
C VAL A 348 -36.75 -20.26 1.90
N ALA A 349 -35.63 -20.05 2.64
CA ALA A 349 -35.60 -20.09 4.10
C ALA A 349 -36.49 -19.02 4.73
N GLN A 350 -36.50 -17.79 4.22
CA GLN A 350 -37.40 -16.72 4.66
C GLN A 350 -38.88 -17.11 4.47
N ARG A 351 -39.22 -17.60 3.30
CA ARG A 351 -40.60 -18.07 2.97
C ARG A 351 -41.03 -19.23 3.86
N LEU A 352 -40.12 -20.17 4.17
CA LEU A 352 -40.37 -21.28 5.08
C LEU A 352 -40.65 -20.78 6.51
N PHE A 353 -39.79 -19.94 7.03
CA PHE A 353 -39.94 -19.34 8.37
C PHE A 353 -41.26 -18.58 8.51
N ASP A 354 -41.63 -17.75 7.52
CA ASP A 354 -42.89 -16.99 7.52
C ASP A 354 -44.13 -17.91 7.49
N ASN A 355 -44.04 -19.02 6.75
CA ASN A 355 -45.13 -19.99 6.68
C ASN A 355 -45.28 -20.78 7.99
N VAL A 356 -44.17 -21.23 8.58
CA VAL A 356 -44.19 -21.96 9.86
C VAL A 356 -44.64 -21.06 11.01
N SER A 357 -44.16 -19.79 11.03
CA SER A 357 -44.60 -18.81 12.02
C SER A 357 -46.13 -18.57 11.98
N ARG A 358 -46.70 -18.41 10.75
CA ARG A 358 -48.17 -18.29 10.61
C ARG A 358 -48.91 -19.55 11.02
N LYS A 359 -48.40 -20.75 10.71
CA LYS A 359 -49.01 -22.01 11.15
C LYS A 359 -48.98 -22.14 12.66
N TYR A 360 -47.90 -21.71 13.31
CA TYR A 360 -47.79 -21.72 14.75
C TYR A 360 -48.82 -20.77 15.41
N GLU A 361 -49.02 -19.57 14.89
CA GLU A 361 -50.06 -18.63 15.35
C GLU A 361 -51.48 -19.25 15.30
N HIS A 362 -51.71 -20.17 14.39
CA HIS A 362 -52.98 -20.90 14.25
C HIS A 362 -53.00 -22.25 14.93
N GLY A 363 -51.96 -22.62 15.73
CA GLY A 363 -51.88 -23.90 16.44
C GLY A 363 -51.58 -25.10 15.53
N MET A 364 -51.15 -24.92 14.28
CA MET A 364 -50.87 -25.97 13.29
C MET A 364 -49.37 -26.30 13.14
N ALA A 365 -48.49 -25.69 13.94
CA ALA A 365 -47.09 -26.02 14.01
C ALA A 365 -46.62 -25.92 15.49
N SER A 366 -45.46 -26.52 15.82
CA SER A 366 -44.89 -26.46 17.13
C SER A 366 -43.88 -25.29 17.31
N SER A 367 -43.62 -24.92 18.59
CA SER A 367 -42.53 -23.96 18.91
C SER A 367 -41.15 -24.44 18.46
N MET A 368 -40.95 -25.77 18.40
CA MET A 368 -39.73 -26.40 17.87
C MET A 368 -39.57 -26.12 16.38
N ASP A 369 -40.67 -26.23 15.60
CA ASP A 369 -40.64 -25.98 14.15
C ASP A 369 -40.25 -24.52 13.89
N VAL A 370 -40.79 -23.56 14.63
CA VAL A 370 -40.41 -22.14 14.53
C VAL A 370 -38.95 -21.92 14.90
N THR A 371 -38.47 -22.55 15.96
CA THR A 371 -37.07 -22.41 16.40
C THR A 371 -36.10 -22.97 15.35
N ASN A 372 -36.40 -24.14 14.79
CA ASN A 372 -35.59 -24.78 13.77
C ASN A 372 -35.52 -23.93 12.49
N THR A 373 -36.69 -23.53 11.97
CA THR A 373 -36.74 -22.71 10.75
C THR A 373 -36.16 -21.30 10.95
N GLY A 374 -36.25 -20.73 12.16
CA GLY A 374 -35.58 -19.48 12.51
C GLY A 374 -34.07 -19.60 12.54
N THR A 375 -33.52 -20.73 13.02
CA THR A 375 -32.08 -21.00 12.99
C THR A 375 -31.59 -21.23 11.57
N GLU A 376 -32.36 -21.97 10.75
CA GLU A 376 -32.07 -22.19 9.32
C GLU A 376 -32.06 -20.87 8.52
N LEU A 377 -32.99 -19.96 8.82
CA LEU A 377 -33.05 -18.65 8.19
C LEU A 377 -31.82 -17.82 8.50
N VAL A 378 -31.42 -17.72 9.77
CA VAL A 378 -30.19 -16.99 10.18
C VAL A 378 -28.95 -17.57 9.52
N ALA A 379 -28.85 -18.88 9.43
CA ALA A 379 -27.75 -19.57 8.74
C ALA A 379 -27.74 -19.24 7.25
N ALA A 380 -28.89 -19.27 6.58
CA ALA A 380 -29.03 -18.94 5.15
C ALA A 380 -28.70 -17.47 4.87
N GLN A 381 -29.14 -16.54 5.74
CA GLN A 381 -28.78 -15.12 5.64
C GLN A 381 -27.28 -14.89 5.81
N SER A 382 -26.64 -15.56 6.77
CA SER A 382 -25.20 -15.47 6.95
C SER A 382 -24.43 -16.01 5.75
N SER A 383 -24.87 -17.12 5.18
CA SER A 383 -24.25 -17.71 3.97
C SER A 383 -24.44 -16.83 2.73
N TYR A 384 -25.58 -16.17 2.59
CA TYR A 384 -25.83 -15.19 1.53
C TYR A 384 -24.86 -14.01 1.61
N VAL A 385 -24.72 -13.39 2.81
CA VAL A 385 -23.83 -12.26 3.01
C VAL A 385 -22.37 -12.65 2.76
N GLN A 386 -21.97 -13.83 3.22
CA GLN A 386 -20.61 -14.32 2.95
C GLN A 386 -20.38 -14.50 1.44
N ALA A 387 -21.28 -15.15 0.72
CA ALA A 387 -21.19 -15.35 -0.73
C ALA A 387 -21.16 -14.00 -1.49
N LEU A 388 -21.95 -13.01 -1.04
CA LEU A 388 -21.92 -11.66 -1.58
C LEU A 388 -20.54 -11.02 -1.44
N LEU A 389 -19.94 -11.09 -0.25
CA LEU A 389 -18.60 -10.53 -0.01
C LEU A 389 -17.52 -11.28 -0.81
N GLU A 390 -17.66 -12.59 -1.00
CA GLU A 390 -16.74 -13.39 -1.83
C GLU A 390 -16.79 -12.96 -3.31
N VAL A 391 -17.98 -12.71 -3.88
CA VAL A 391 -18.09 -12.18 -5.24
C VAL A 391 -17.46 -10.81 -5.38
N VAL A 392 -17.74 -9.91 -4.44
CA VAL A 392 -17.17 -8.55 -4.45
C VAL A 392 -15.66 -8.61 -4.39
N THR A 393 -15.12 -9.43 -3.49
CA THR A 393 -13.66 -9.59 -3.34
C THR A 393 -13.04 -10.15 -4.62
N ALA A 394 -13.60 -11.24 -5.16
CA ALA A 394 -13.11 -11.86 -6.40
C ALA A 394 -13.15 -10.88 -7.60
N ARG A 395 -14.20 -10.05 -7.67
CA ARG A 395 -14.33 -9.01 -8.68
C ARG A 395 -13.23 -7.96 -8.54
N ILE A 396 -13.03 -7.40 -7.34
CA ILE A 396 -12.02 -6.36 -7.07
C ILE A 396 -10.62 -6.90 -7.35
N GLU A 397 -10.32 -8.14 -6.94
CA GLU A 397 -9.02 -8.77 -7.21
C GLU A 397 -8.75 -8.94 -8.71
N LEU A 398 -9.76 -9.27 -9.49
CA LEU A 398 -9.62 -9.37 -10.94
C LEU A 398 -9.49 -7.98 -11.59
N GLU A 399 -10.29 -6.99 -11.19
CA GLU A 399 -10.19 -5.59 -11.63
C GLU A 399 -8.79 -5.03 -11.34
N GLN A 400 -8.25 -5.28 -10.16
CA GLN A 400 -6.91 -4.87 -9.74
C GLN A 400 -5.82 -5.51 -10.61
N LEU A 401 -5.94 -6.80 -10.92
CA LEU A 401 -4.98 -7.48 -11.79
C LEU A 401 -5.03 -6.93 -13.22
N LEU A 402 -6.24 -6.71 -13.76
CA LEU A 402 -6.47 -6.19 -15.11
C LEU A 402 -6.12 -4.72 -15.23
N ASN A 403 -6.14 -3.97 -14.13
CA ASN A 403 -5.98 -2.51 -14.07
C ASN A 403 -6.97 -1.77 -15.00
N THR A 404 -8.26 -2.12 -14.88
CA THR A 404 -9.32 -1.62 -15.74
C THR A 404 -9.75 -0.18 -15.43
N ASP A 405 -9.45 0.33 -14.25
CA ASP A 405 -9.87 1.66 -13.80
C ASP A 405 -9.14 2.83 -14.52
N ASN A 406 -8.22 2.52 -15.45
CA ASN A 406 -7.45 3.49 -16.24
C ASN A 406 -7.78 3.48 -17.75
N GLN A 407 -8.92 2.89 -18.17
CA GLN A 407 -9.37 2.91 -19.56
C GLN A 407 -10.49 3.92 -19.82
#